data_1a5435a31338c52d01c2ce83d7d6efbc
#
_entry.id   1a5435a31338c52d01c2ce83d7d6efbc
#
_cell.length_a   1.000
_cell.length_b   1.000
_cell.length_c   1.000
_cell.angle_alpha   90.00
_cell.angle_beta   90.00
_cell.angle_gamma   90.00
#
_symmetry.space_group_name_H-M   'P 1'
#
loop_
_entity.id
_entity.type
_entity.pdbx_description
1 polymer ?
#
loop_
_entity_poly.entity_id
_entity_poly.type
_entity_poly.pdbx_seq_one_letter_code
_entity_poly.pdbx_strand_id
1 'polypeptide(L)'
;MHANGYEVSVICPRRKDCFQGYELLDGVHIYRHPTPKEGNDPLGYLYEYGLALFWEFLYTSWIFVRRGFHVIQGCNPPDDIFLVALPFKLFGVKYIFDHHDACPELYLSKYENPGTFYKIQVWLERMTYRFSDVVMATNDSYKELAVTRGGKAPQDVFVVRNGPDLEKLRAVPAVPALKHGKPYLVGYVGNMSEQEGLDILLDVALHLKNIGRRDVHFTCVGGGPGLPGLQKMVRDKQLEDMVDFTGRISFKDLLDILSTADVCVNPDKPCEMNDISTMIKIMEYMALGKPIVQFDFKEGRFSAQEASLYADTKDQVRDFANKILWLIDNPDERKRMGEFGRRRVEEQLAWDHSIPHLLEAYERAFSKRKT
;
A
#
# COMPACT_ATOMS: atom_id res chain seq x y z
N MET A 1 8.72 14.86 9.66
CA MET A 1 9.13 15.02 11.08
C MET A 1 10.41 15.85 11.21
N HIS A 2 11.55 15.48 10.58
CA HIS A 2 12.80 16.24 10.70
C HIS A 2 12.64 17.73 10.32
N ALA A 3 11.96 18.02 9.20
CA ALA A 3 11.65 19.40 8.78
C ALA A 3 10.81 20.21 9.80
N ASN A 4 10.16 19.53 10.74
CA ASN A 4 9.39 20.14 11.85
C ASN A 4 10.14 20.12 13.18
N GLY A 5 11.48 19.98 13.17
CA GLY A 5 12.34 20.12 14.33
C GLY A 5 12.49 18.85 15.20
N TYR A 6 12.02 17.70 14.74
CA TYR A 6 12.22 16.44 15.44
C TYR A 6 13.56 15.80 15.07
N GLU A 7 14.29 15.29 16.04
CA GLU A 7 15.39 14.36 15.78
C GLU A 7 14.82 12.97 15.52
N VAL A 8 15.10 12.42 14.33
CA VAL A 8 14.49 11.18 13.85
C VAL A 8 15.54 10.08 13.68
N SER A 9 15.26 8.94 14.28
CA SER A 9 16.02 7.70 14.07
C SER A 9 15.08 6.63 13.52
N VAL A 10 15.47 5.99 12.43
CA VAL A 10 14.73 4.90 11.78
C VAL A 10 15.51 3.60 11.95
N ILE A 11 14.83 2.54 12.40
CA ILE A 11 15.36 1.19 12.43
C ILE A 11 14.63 0.38 11.35
N CYS A 12 15.37 -0.30 10.49
CA CYS A 12 14.78 -1.12 9.43
C CYS A 12 15.70 -2.29 9.04
N PRO A 13 15.17 -3.32 8.37
CA PRO A 13 15.99 -4.40 7.84
C PRO A 13 16.88 -3.91 6.67
N ARG A 14 18.03 -4.56 6.47
CA ARG A 14 18.88 -4.35 5.29
C ARG A 14 18.21 -4.91 4.05
N ARG A 15 18.29 -4.18 2.95
CA ARG A 15 17.87 -4.66 1.63
C ARG A 15 19.07 -5.22 0.87
N LYS A 16 18.83 -6.06 -0.14
CA LYS A 16 19.88 -6.69 -0.97
C LYS A 16 20.75 -5.68 -1.72
N ASP A 17 20.23 -4.50 -1.96
CA ASP A 17 20.87 -3.38 -2.66
C ASP A 17 21.47 -2.33 -1.72
N CYS A 18 21.34 -2.49 -0.39
CA CYS A 18 21.84 -1.55 0.60
C CYS A 18 22.51 -2.28 1.78
N PHE A 19 23.85 -2.36 1.73
CA PHE A 19 24.66 -3.09 2.72
C PHE A 19 25.09 -2.25 3.94
N GLN A 20 24.91 -0.92 3.89
CA GLN A 20 25.33 -0.04 4.98
C GLN A 20 24.46 -0.27 6.22
N GLY A 21 25.10 -0.49 7.37
CA GLY A 21 24.40 -0.67 8.65
C GLY A 21 23.89 0.62 9.26
N TYR A 22 24.50 1.76 8.90
CA TYR A 22 24.11 3.10 9.33
C TYR A 22 24.28 4.11 8.20
N GLU A 23 23.34 5.05 8.14
CA GLU A 23 23.35 6.15 7.18
C GLU A 23 22.69 7.39 7.81
N LEU A 24 23.20 8.57 7.50
CA LEU A 24 22.52 9.84 7.75
C LEU A 24 22.01 10.39 6.43
N LEU A 25 20.71 10.38 6.24
CA LEU A 25 20.04 10.84 5.03
C LEU A 25 19.09 12.00 5.39
N ASP A 26 19.31 13.17 4.82
CA ASP A 26 18.49 14.38 5.02
C ASP A 26 18.23 14.70 6.51
N GLY A 27 19.23 14.49 7.37
CA GLY A 27 19.12 14.70 8.81
C GLY A 27 18.45 13.57 9.60
N VAL A 28 18.03 12.48 8.92
CA VAL A 28 17.44 11.30 9.55
C VAL A 28 18.50 10.23 9.75
N HIS A 29 18.61 9.70 10.97
CA HIS A 29 19.51 8.61 11.31
C HIS A 29 18.88 7.27 10.96
N ILE A 30 19.45 6.52 10.02
CA ILE A 30 18.93 5.22 9.56
C ILE A 30 19.86 4.11 10.04
N TYR A 31 19.31 3.19 10.82
CA TYR A 31 19.99 2.01 11.37
C TYR A 31 19.42 0.75 10.74
N ARG A 32 20.24 -0.03 10.05
CA ARG A 32 19.80 -1.23 9.33
C ARG A 32 20.35 -2.49 9.99
N HIS A 33 19.43 -3.32 10.47
CA HIS A 33 19.76 -4.63 11.04
C HIS A 33 19.83 -5.74 9.95
N PRO A 34 20.47 -6.88 10.25
CA PRO A 34 20.45 -8.02 9.35
C PRO A 34 19.01 -8.47 9.04
N THR A 35 18.75 -8.75 7.77
CA THR A 35 17.44 -9.26 7.34
C THR A 35 17.34 -10.74 7.64
N PRO A 36 16.34 -11.21 8.41
CA PRO A 36 16.05 -12.62 8.55
C PRO A 36 15.75 -13.26 7.18
N LYS A 37 15.92 -14.58 7.09
CA LYS A 37 15.43 -15.31 5.92
C LYS A 37 13.91 -15.32 5.97
N GLU A 38 13.28 -15.05 4.82
CA GLU A 38 11.83 -15.12 4.65
C GLU A 38 11.30 -16.50 5.03
N GLY A 39 10.35 -16.54 5.95
CA GLY A 39 9.69 -17.76 6.36
C GLY A 39 8.65 -18.19 5.33
N ASN A 40 8.57 -19.50 5.05
CA ASN A 40 7.56 -20.06 4.15
C ASN A 40 6.52 -20.90 4.90
N ASP A 41 6.67 -21.05 6.20
CA ASP A 41 5.80 -21.80 7.08
C ASP A 41 5.61 -21.08 8.44
N PRO A 42 4.68 -21.49 9.29
CA PRO A 42 4.40 -20.83 10.55
C PRO A 42 5.60 -20.71 11.49
N LEU A 43 6.50 -21.71 11.51
CA LEU A 43 7.71 -21.68 12.34
C LEU A 43 8.75 -20.74 11.73
N GLY A 44 8.85 -20.71 10.41
CA GLY A 44 9.70 -19.77 9.67
C GLY A 44 9.29 -18.31 9.94
N TYR A 45 8.00 -18.00 9.89
CA TYR A 45 7.49 -16.67 10.27
C TYR A 45 7.77 -16.31 11.72
N LEU A 46 7.57 -17.24 12.65
CA LEU A 46 7.88 -17.01 14.07
C LEU A 46 9.37 -16.71 14.29
N TYR A 47 10.26 -17.42 13.58
CA TYR A 47 11.70 -17.16 13.61
C TYR A 47 12.04 -15.82 12.99
N GLU A 48 11.48 -15.49 11.83
CA GLU A 48 11.70 -14.24 11.11
C GLU A 48 11.31 -13.03 11.96
N TYR A 49 10.07 -13.01 12.48
CA TYR A 49 9.58 -11.91 13.31
C TYR A 49 10.29 -11.85 14.68
N GLY A 50 10.55 -12.99 15.30
CA GLY A 50 11.28 -13.03 16.57
C GLY A 50 12.71 -12.49 16.45
N LEU A 51 13.40 -12.79 15.34
CA LEU A 51 14.75 -12.27 15.09
C LEU A 51 14.70 -10.77 14.72
N ALA A 52 13.70 -10.32 13.98
CA ALA A 52 13.50 -8.91 13.69
C ALA A 52 13.27 -8.11 14.98
N LEU A 53 12.31 -8.52 15.82
CA LEU A 53 12.04 -7.92 17.14
C LEU A 53 13.29 -7.87 18.04
N PHE A 54 14.10 -8.92 18.03
CA PHE A 54 15.35 -8.96 18.80
C PHE A 54 16.32 -7.86 18.34
N TRP A 55 16.53 -7.70 17.03
CA TRP A 55 17.38 -6.65 16.49
C TRP A 55 16.81 -5.26 16.73
N GLU A 56 15.52 -5.09 16.51
CA GLU A 56 14.83 -3.82 16.75
C GLU A 56 14.94 -3.41 18.22
N PHE A 57 14.76 -4.35 19.16
CA PHE A 57 14.94 -4.08 20.58
C PHE A 57 16.38 -3.69 20.94
N LEU A 58 17.39 -4.37 20.36
CA LEU A 58 18.80 -4.04 20.58
C LEU A 58 19.14 -2.65 20.07
N TYR A 59 18.75 -2.34 18.82
CA TYR A 59 19.02 -1.03 18.24
C TYR A 59 18.25 0.08 18.98
N THR A 60 17.00 -0.14 19.33
CA THR A 60 16.21 0.80 20.13
C THR A 60 16.87 1.07 21.48
N SER A 61 17.33 0.02 22.17
CA SER A 61 18.03 0.14 23.45
C SER A 61 19.35 0.93 23.29
N TRP A 62 20.11 0.63 22.26
CA TRP A 62 21.37 1.33 21.98
C TRP A 62 21.13 2.82 21.65
N ILE A 63 20.12 3.14 20.85
CA ILE A 63 19.72 4.53 20.53
C ILE A 63 19.28 5.25 21.81
N PHE A 64 18.47 4.57 22.66
CA PHE A 64 18.00 5.17 23.91
C PHE A 64 19.14 5.59 24.84
N VAL A 65 20.16 4.74 24.99
CA VAL A 65 21.32 5.05 25.82
C VAL A 65 22.19 6.14 25.23
N ARG A 66 22.32 6.19 23.89
CA ARG A 66 23.24 7.11 23.19
C ARG A 66 22.67 8.49 22.92
N ARG A 67 21.36 8.56 22.61
CA ARG A 67 20.71 9.79 22.16
C ARG A 67 19.51 10.16 23.03
N GLY A 68 18.88 9.19 23.65
CA GLY A 68 17.56 9.34 24.21
C GLY A 68 16.49 9.48 23.13
N PHE A 69 15.24 9.27 23.49
CA PHE A 69 14.08 9.62 22.68
C PHE A 69 12.83 9.71 23.55
N HIS A 70 11.79 10.36 23.03
CA HIS A 70 10.55 10.59 23.77
C HIS A 70 9.38 9.80 23.21
N VAL A 71 9.49 9.34 21.95
CA VAL A 71 8.45 8.61 21.23
C VAL A 71 9.07 7.44 20.47
N ILE A 72 8.40 6.31 20.49
CA ILE A 72 8.59 5.21 19.54
C ILE A 72 7.35 5.17 18.65
N GLN A 73 7.53 5.23 17.34
CA GLN A 73 6.51 4.94 16.35
C GLN A 73 6.79 3.55 15.80
N GLY A 74 5.86 2.62 16.01
CA GLY A 74 5.93 1.27 15.48
C GLY A 74 4.94 1.10 14.33
N CYS A 75 5.44 0.73 13.15
CA CYS A 75 4.65 0.45 11.96
C CYS A 75 4.42 -1.05 11.85
N ASN A 76 3.21 -1.48 11.60
CA ASN A 76 2.93 -2.87 11.26
C ASN A 76 2.97 -3.14 9.75
N PRO A 77 3.09 -4.39 9.27
CA PRO A 77 3.35 -5.62 10.03
C PRO A 77 4.78 -5.69 10.58
N PRO A 78 5.01 -6.38 11.72
CA PRO A 78 4.07 -7.18 12.51
C PRO A 78 3.36 -6.40 13.63
N ASP A 79 2.23 -6.93 14.14
CA ASP A 79 1.46 -6.31 15.24
C ASP A 79 2.10 -6.47 16.62
N ASP A 80 3.19 -7.21 16.75
CA ASP A 80 3.89 -7.47 18.01
C ASP A 80 4.99 -6.44 18.33
N ILE A 81 5.19 -5.43 17.48
CA ILE A 81 6.21 -4.38 17.66
C ILE A 81 6.04 -3.58 18.96
N PHE A 82 4.84 -3.58 19.57
CA PHE A 82 4.63 -2.99 20.88
C PHE A 82 5.53 -3.59 21.97
N LEU A 83 5.98 -4.85 21.81
CA LEU A 83 6.91 -5.51 22.73
C LEU A 83 8.26 -4.77 22.81
N VAL A 84 8.69 -4.17 21.71
CA VAL A 84 9.88 -3.31 21.68
C VAL A 84 9.65 -2.03 22.49
N ALA A 85 8.45 -1.45 22.40
CA ALA A 85 8.14 -0.17 23.05
C ALA A 85 7.89 -0.29 24.56
N LEU A 86 7.33 -1.43 25.02
CA LEU A 86 6.89 -1.62 26.43
C LEU A 86 7.94 -1.28 27.49
N PRO A 87 9.21 -1.75 27.42
CA PRO A 87 10.20 -1.43 28.44
C PRO A 87 10.49 0.07 28.55
N PHE A 88 10.43 0.81 27.45
CA PHE A 88 10.74 2.24 27.41
C PHE A 88 9.58 3.08 27.95
N LYS A 89 8.34 2.57 27.95
CA LYS A 89 7.22 3.24 28.60
C LYS A 89 7.45 3.44 30.11
N LEU A 90 8.21 2.56 30.77
CA LEU A 90 8.61 2.72 32.17
C LEU A 90 9.47 3.98 32.40
N PHE A 91 10.17 4.42 31.38
CA PHE A 91 10.96 5.66 31.37
C PHE A 91 10.18 6.88 30.86
N GLY A 92 8.87 6.71 30.59
CA GLY A 92 7.99 7.79 30.14
C GLY A 92 7.97 8.01 28.64
N VAL A 93 8.62 7.14 27.87
CA VAL A 93 8.55 7.15 26.40
C VAL A 93 7.12 6.85 25.94
N LYS A 94 6.63 7.59 24.97
CA LYS A 94 5.32 7.39 24.36
C LYS A 94 5.39 6.38 23.22
N TYR A 95 4.33 5.60 23.04
CA TYR A 95 4.22 4.68 21.93
C TYR A 95 3.09 5.09 20.99
N ILE A 96 3.43 5.36 19.74
CA ILE A 96 2.48 5.60 18.64
C ILE A 96 2.46 4.34 17.78
N PHE A 97 1.29 3.75 17.62
CA PHE A 97 1.10 2.66 16.68
C PHE A 97 0.66 3.21 15.33
N ASP A 98 1.46 2.94 14.31
CA ASP A 98 1.21 3.33 12.92
C ASP A 98 0.65 2.12 12.16
N HIS A 99 -0.67 2.11 11.98
CA HIS A 99 -1.45 0.99 11.49
C HIS A 99 -1.56 1.05 9.96
N HIS A 100 -0.72 0.27 9.28
CA HIS A 100 -0.66 0.19 7.82
C HIS A 100 -1.43 -0.99 7.23
N ASP A 101 -1.45 -2.13 7.93
CA ASP A 101 -2.07 -3.37 7.45
C ASP A 101 -2.99 -3.98 8.49
N ALA A 102 -4.19 -4.39 8.07
CA ALA A 102 -5.10 -5.19 8.89
C ALA A 102 -4.64 -6.67 8.87
N CYS A 103 -3.64 -6.99 9.72
CA CYS A 103 -2.98 -8.30 9.73
C CYS A 103 -3.93 -9.50 9.90
N PRO A 104 -5.00 -9.44 10.73
CA PRO A 104 -5.98 -10.51 10.82
C PRO A 104 -6.72 -10.73 9.49
N GLU A 105 -7.15 -9.68 8.81
CA GLU A 105 -7.83 -9.74 7.50
C GLU A 105 -6.88 -10.20 6.40
N LEU A 106 -5.61 -9.78 6.45
CA LEU A 106 -4.56 -10.25 5.55
C LEU A 106 -4.34 -11.76 5.71
N TYR A 107 -4.39 -12.27 6.95
CA TYR A 107 -4.30 -13.70 7.18
C TYR A 107 -5.51 -14.45 6.57
N LEU A 108 -6.73 -13.95 6.77
CA LEU A 108 -7.94 -14.56 6.21
C LEU A 108 -7.97 -14.51 4.66
N SER A 109 -7.37 -13.49 4.05
CA SER A 109 -7.28 -13.42 2.58
C SER A 109 -6.38 -14.50 1.98
N LYS A 110 -5.44 -15.04 2.78
CA LYS A 110 -4.51 -16.12 2.37
C LYS A 110 -4.96 -17.51 2.81
N TYR A 111 -5.64 -17.60 3.94
CA TYR A 111 -6.02 -18.86 4.58
C TYR A 111 -7.50 -18.80 4.94
N GLU A 112 -8.35 -19.51 4.23
CA GLU A 112 -9.81 -19.49 4.38
C GLU A 112 -10.33 -19.89 5.77
N ASN A 113 -9.47 -20.47 6.63
CA ASN A 113 -9.88 -20.98 7.93
C ASN A 113 -9.33 -20.13 9.07
N PRO A 114 -10.20 -19.54 9.93
CA PRO A 114 -9.79 -18.79 11.11
C PRO A 114 -9.27 -19.74 12.23
N GLY A 115 -8.07 -20.28 12.04
CA GLY A 115 -7.41 -21.16 13.00
C GLY A 115 -6.85 -20.43 14.23
N THR A 116 -6.02 -21.14 15.00
CA THR A 116 -5.36 -20.58 16.19
C THR A 116 -4.49 -19.34 15.86
N PHE A 117 -3.84 -19.34 14.70
CA PHE A 117 -3.02 -18.21 14.25
C PHE A 117 -3.83 -16.92 14.05
N TYR A 118 -5.01 -16.99 13.47
CA TYR A 118 -5.90 -15.84 13.38
C TYR A 118 -6.23 -15.25 14.75
N LYS A 119 -6.55 -16.13 15.74
CA LYS A 119 -6.84 -15.68 17.11
C LYS A 119 -5.63 -15.00 17.77
N ILE A 120 -4.43 -15.50 17.49
CA ILE A 120 -3.18 -14.90 17.96
C ILE A 120 -3.00 -13.52 17.31
N GLN A 121 -3.23 -13.38 16.02
CA GLN A 121 -3.13 -12.09 15.32
C GLN A 121 -4.12 -11.07 15.88
N VAL A 122 -5.38 -11.43 16.05
CA VAL A 122 -6.39 -10.57 16.69
C VAL A 122 -5.99 -10.18 18.12
N TRP A 123 -5.37 -11.10 18.85
CA TRP A 123 -4.88 -10.80 20.21
C TRP A 123 -3.69 -9.83 20.17
N LEU A 124 -2.72 -10.04 19.29
CA LEU A 124 -1.57 -9.14 19.11
C LEU A 124 -2.03 -7.73 18.69
N GLU A 125 -2.94 -7.64 17.73
CA GLU A 125 -3.53 -6.37 17.30
C GLU A 125 -4.22 -5.64 18.47
N ARG A 126 -4.99 -6.35 19.30
CA ARG A 126 -5.61 -5.76 20.49
C ARG A 126 -4.57 -5.29 21.51
N MET A 127 -3.47 -6.02 21.66
CA MET A 127 -2.40 -5.62 22.60
C MET A 127 -1.67 -4.39 22.08
N THR A 128 -1.34 -4.32 20.79
CA THR A 128 -0.69 -3.13 20.24
C THR A 128 -1.57 -1.88 20.38
N TYR A 129 -2.87 -1.98 20.10
CA TYR A 129 -3.80 -0.90 20.39
C TYR A 129 -3.81 -0.51 21.87
N ARG A 130 -3.94 -1.50 22.76
CA ARG A 130 -4.01 -1.26 24.21
C ARG A 130 -2.79 -0.52 24.73
N PHE A 131 -1.60 -0.90 24.29
CA PHE A 131 -0.34 -0.33 24.79
C PHE A 131 0.07 0.96 24.10
N SER A 132 -0.48 1.26 22.93
CA SER A 132 -0.22 2.53 22.26
C SER A 132 -0.84 3.71 23.02
N ASP A 133 -0.17 4.84 23.05
CA ASP A 133 -0.72 6.10 23.56
C ASP A 133 -1.65 6.72 22.50
N VAL A 134 -1.24 6.67 21.23
CA VAL A 134 -1.96 7.17 20.07
C VAL A 134 -1.87 6.14 18.94
N VAL A 135 -2.88 6.09 18.09
CA VAL A 135 -2.89 5.30 16.85
C VAL A 135 -2.95 6.24 15.66
N MET A 136 -2.10 6.01 14.68
CA MET A 136 -2.25 6.57 13.34
C MET A 136 -2.80 5.46 12.44
N ALA A 137 -3.83 5.76 11.68
CA ALA A 137 -4.47 4.83 10.76
C ALA A 137 -4.39 5.40 9.35
N THR A 138 -4.16 4.55 8.35
CA THR A 138 -4.04 5.00 6.97
C THR A 138 -5.36 5.42 6.34
N ASN A 139 -6.49 5.05 6.95
CA ASN A 139 -7.84 5.40 6.47
C ASN A 139 -8.88 5.32 7.59
N ASP A 140 -10.14 5.68 7.25
CA ASP A 140 -11.24 5.69 8.21
C ASP A 140 -11.69 4.28 8.61
N SER A 141 -11.57 3.28 7.73
CA SER A 141 -11.87 1.89 8.04
C SER A 141 -10.90 1.34 9.10
N TYR A 142 -9.62 1.64 8.99
CA TYR A 142 -8.63 1.25 10.01
C TYR A 142 -8.80 2.03 11.31
N LYS A 143 -9.20 3.30 11.24
CA LYS A 143 -9.62 4.06 12.42
C LYS A 143 -10.80 3.39 13.11
N GLU A 144 -11.79 2.93 12.36
CA GLU A 144 -12.94 2.20 12.89
C GLU A 144 -12.52 0.90 13.59
N LEU A 145 -11.58 0.13 13.01
CA LEU A 145 -11.01 -1.06 13.66
C LEU A 145 -10.32 -0.72 15.00
N ALA A 146 -9.52 0.35 15.03
CA ALA A 146 -8.84 0.77 16.26
C ALA A 146 -9.83 1.16 17.36
N VAL A 147 -10.95 1.79 17.01
CA VAL A 147 -12.00 2.21 17.96
C VAL A 147 -12.86 1.02 18.40
N THR A 148 -13.38 0.23 17.46
CA THR A 148 -14.37 -0.81 17.74
C THR A 148 -13.72 -2.10 18.27
N ARG A 149 -12.69 -2.59 17.58
CA ARG A 149 -11.99 -3.83 17.94
C ARG A 149 -10.86 -3.60 18.95
N GLY A 150 -10.15 -2.47 18.79
CA GLY A 150 -9.05 -2.08 19.66
C GLY A 150 -9.46 -1.37 20.95
N GLY A 151 -10.70 -0.87 21.04
CA GLY A 151 -11.19 -0.12 22.20
C GLY A 151 -10.50 1.23 22.41
N LYS A 152 -9.90 1.81 21.36
CA LYS A 152 -9.27 3.14 21.44
C LYS A 152 -10.31 4.24 21.49
N ALA A 153 -10.05 5.27 22.30
CA ALA A 153 -10.87 6.46 22.27
C ALA A 153 -10.73 7.18 20.91
N PRO A 154 -11.82 7.60 20.25
CA PRO A 154 -11.76 8.19 18.90
C PRO A 154 -10.81 9.39 18.76
N GLN A 155 -10.64 10.18 19.83
CA GLN A 155 -9.71 11.32 19.89
C GLN A 155 -8.24 10.91 20.00
N ASP A 156 -7.94 9.63 20.17
CA ASP A 156 -6.58 9.08 20.22
C ASP A 156 -6.23 8.32 18.93
N VAL A 157 -7.09 8.40 17.91
CA VAL A 157 -6.88 7.77 16.60
C VAL A 157 -6.95 8.83 15.50
N PHE A 158 -5.84 9.01 14.81
CA PHE A 158 -5.68 10.01 13.74
C PHE A 158 -5.59 9.30 12.39
N VAL A 159 -6.30 9.83 11.38
CA VAL A 159 -6.17 9.34 10.02
C VAL A 159 -5.02 10.08 9.34
N VAL A 160 -3.94 9.36 9.06
CA VAL A 160 -2.76 9.84 8.35
C VAL A 160 -2.62 9.04 7.07
N ARG A 161 -3.17 9.56 5.96
CA ARG A 161 -3.23 8.86 4.68
C ARG A 161 -1.87 8.86 3.99
N ASN A 162 -1.54 7.75 3.34
CA ASN A 162 -0.35 7.63 2.49
C ASN A 162 -0.61 8.27 1.11
N GLY A 163 -0.79 9.60 1.12
CA GLY A 163 -1.01 10.34 -0.11
C GLY A 163 0.24 10.44 -0.99
N PRO A 164 0.09 10.63 -2.31
CA PRO A 164 1.21 10.81 -3.21
C PRO A 164 1.92 12.14 -2.99
N ASP A 165 3.24 12.13 -3.21
CA ASP A 165 4.07 13.32 -3.30
C ASP A 165 3.92 13.92 -4.72
N LEU A 166 3.21 15.03 -4.83
CA LEU A 166 2.92 15.67 -6.11
C LEU A 166 4.12 16.38 -6.75
N GLU A 167 5.21 16.58 -6.03
CA GLU A 167 6.46 17.07 -6.64
C GLU A 167 7.12 15.97 -7.46
N LYS A 168 7.03 14.72 -7.02
CA LYS A 168 7.59 13.55 -7.70
C LYS A 168 6.62 12.95 -8.73
N LEU A 169 5.34 12.82 -8.39
CA LEU A 169 4.30 12.24 -9.24
C LEU A 169 3.68 13.29 -10.16
N ARG A 170 4.38 13.61 -11.25
CA ARG A 170 3.91 14.51 -12.30
C ARG A 170 3.78 13.75 -13.60
N ALA A 171 2.66 13.96 -14.30
CA ALA A 171 2.47 13.41 -15.63
C ALA A 171 3.56 13.94 -16.59
N VAL A 172 4.13 13.03 -17.37
CA VAL A 172 5.11 13.32 -18.41
C VAL A 172 4.49 13.12 -19.80
N PRO A 173 5.08 13.64 -20.87
CA PRO A 173 4.59 13.41 -22.22
C PRO A 173 4.48 11.91 -22.53
N ALA A 174 3.39 11.53 -23.18
CA ALA A 174 3.18 10.14 -23.58
C ALA A 174 4.27 9.66 -24.56
N VAL A 175 4.69 8.41 -24.41
CA VAL A 175 5.68 7.75 -25.26
C VAL A 175 4.98 6.70 -26.12
N PRO A 176 4.58 7.01 -27.38
CA PRO A 176 3.74 6.13 -28.21
C PRO A 176 4.30 4.70 -28.41
N ALA A 177 5.62 4.56 -28.39
CA ALA A 177 6.28 3.25 -28.51
C ALA A 177 5.88 2.26 -27.39
N LEU A 178 5.53 2.76 -26.19
CA LEU A 178 5.07 1.95 -25.07
C LEU A 178 3.68 1.33 -25.26
N LYS A 179 2.95 1.74 -26.31
CA LYS A 179 1.68 1.09 -26.70
C LYS A 179 1.87 -0.17 -27.55
N HIS A 180 3.11 -0.58 -27.82
CA HIS A 180 3.45 -1.80 -28.58
C HIS A 180 2.76 -1.90 -29.95
N GLY A 181 2.60 -0.76 -30.64
CA GLY A 181 1.90 -0.68 -31.92
C GLY A 181 0.38 -0.76 -31.83
N LYS A 182 -0.20 -0.78 -30.62
CA LYS A 182 -1.65 -0.74 -30.40
C LYS A 182 -2.13 0.69 -30.20
N PRO A 183 -3.39 1.02 -30.54
CA PRO A 183 -4.00 2.31 -30.25
C PRO A 183 -4.07 2.65 -28.77
N TYR A 184 -4.34 1.65 -27.90
CA TYR A 184 -4.63 1.87 -26.49
C TYR A 184 -3.72 1.07 -25.56
N LEU A 185 -3.38 1.71 -24.43
CA LEU A 185 -2.60 1.12 -23.36
C LEU A 185 -3.41 1.11 -22.05
N VAL A 186 -3.51 -0.03 -21.43
CA VAL A 186 -4.00 -0.21 -20.06
C VAL A 186 -2.82 -0.44 -19.14
N GLY A 187 -2.67 0.41 -18.12
CA GLY A 187 -1.55 0.39 -17.17
C GLY A 187 -1.93 -0.16 -15.81
N TYR A 188 -1.05 -0.98 -15.24
CA TYR A 188 -1.11 -1.43 -13.85
C TYR A 188 0.25 -1.23 -13.18
N VAL A 189 0.24 -0.82 -11.91
CA VAL A 189 1.43 -0.85 -11.04
C VAL A 189 1.09 -1.48 -9.69
N GLY A 190 1.97 -2.33 -9.19
CA GLY A 190 1.81 -2.91 -7.87
C GLY A 190 2.66 -4.14 -7.60
N ASN A 191 2.43 -4.73 -6.44
CA ASN A 191 2.95 -6.05 -6.13
C ASN A 191 2.20 -7.09 -6.97
N MET A 192 2.84 -8.22 -7.23
CA MET A 192 2.23 -9.33 -7.98
C MET A 192 2.04 -10.52 -7.04
N SER A 193 1.10 -10.35 -6.13
CA SER A 193 0.60 -11.39 -5.23
C SER A 193 -0.80 -11.82 -5.63
N GLU A 194 -1.30 -12.87 -5.00
CA GLU A 194 -2.61 -13.45 -5.37
C GLU A 194 -3.77 -12.49 -5.15
N GLN A 195 -3.70 -11.64 -4.11
CA GLN A 195 -4.77 -10.69 -3.76
C GLN A 195 -4.92 -9.55 -4.77
N GLU A 196 -3.88 -9.28 -5.55
CA GLU A 196 -3.85 -8.18 -6.54
C GLU A 196 -4.68 -8.47 -7.80
N GLY A 197 -5.23 -9.69 -7.96
CA GLY A 197 -6.20 -10.02 -9.01
C GLY A 197 -5.68 -9.93 -10.44
N LEU A 198 -4.36 -10.03 -10.66
CA LEU A 198 -3.79 -9.98 -12.02
C LEU A 198 -4.19 -11.19 -12.87
N ASP A 199 -4.54 -12.31 -12.25
CA ASP A 199 -5.17 -13.45 -12.92
C ASP A 199 -6.53 -13.06 -13.54
N ILE A 200 -7.35 -12.28 -12.84
CA ILE A 200 -8.60 -11.72 -13.38
C ILE A 200 -8.30 -10.77 -14.55
N LEU A 201 -7.26 -9.92 -14.43
CA LEU A 201 -6.86 -9.01 -15.50
C LEU A 201 -6.43 -9.80 -16.78
N LEU A 202 -5.75 -10.93 -16.62
CA LEU A 202 -5.41 -11.80 -17.76
C LEU A 202 -6.66 -12.44 -18.39
N ASP A 203 -7.68 -12.76 -17.58
CA ASP A 203 -8.96 -13.24 -18.11
C ASP A 203 -9.74 -12.12 -18.82
N VAL A 204 -9.64 -10.88 -18.35
CA VAL A 204 -10.16 -9.68 -19.05
C VAL A 204 -9.47 -9.52 -20.40
N ALA A 205 -8.14 -9.62 -20.47
CA ALA A 205 -7.40 -9.52 -21.73
C ALA A 205 -7.79 -10.65 -22.71
N LEU A 206 -7.96 -11.88 -22.20
CA LEU A 206 -8.44 -13.02 -22.99
C LEU A 206 -9.86 -12.79 -23.52
N HIS A 207 -10.74 -12.26 -22.69
CA HIS A 207 -12.10 -11.92 -23.10
C HIS A 207 -12.08 -10.88 -24.23
N LEU A 208 -11.29 -9.82 -24.12
CA LEU A 208 -11.13 -8.81 -25.16
C LEU A 208 -10.59 -9.42 -26.47
N LYS A 209 -9.59 -10.29 -26.40
CA LYS A 209 -9.06 -11.05 -27.54
C LYS A 209 -10.15 -11.84 -28.25
N ASN A 210 -10.97 -12.55 -27.48
CA ASN A 210 -12.02 -13.45 -28.01
C ASN A 210 -13.16 -12.69 -28.69
N ILE A 211 -13.47 -11.46 -28.25
CA ILE A 211 -14.46 -10.60 -28.91
C ILE A 211 -13.86 -9.74 -30.04
N GLY A 212 -12.59 -9.97 -30.39
CA GLY A 212 -11.93 -9.29 -31.51
C GLY A 212 -11.30 -7.93 -31.17
N ARG A 213 -11.34 -7.47 -29.90
CA ARG A 213 -10.71 -6.22 -29.43
C ARG A 213 -9.23 -6.47 -29.16
N ARG A 214 -8.42 -6.44 -30.21
CA ARG A 214 -6.96 -6.61 -30.16
C ARG A 214 -6.18 -5.29 -30.25
N ASP A 215 -6.87 -4.19 -30.19
CA ASP A 215 -6.38 -2.82 -30.24
C ASP A 215 -5.89 -2.30 -28.87
N VAL A 216 -5.95 -3.12 -27.83
CA VAL A 216 -5.54 -2.81 -26.46
C VAL A 216 -4.29 -3.60 -26.09
N HIS A 217 -3.31 -2.91 -25.48
CA HIS A 217 -2.16 -3.54 -24.81
C HIS A 217 -2.24 -3.31 -23.31
N PHE A 218 -1.79 -4.29 -22.53
CA PHE A 218 -1.74 -4.23 -21.06
C PHE A 218 -0.29 -4.29 -20.61
N THR A 219 0.18 -3.26 -19.92
CA THR A 219 1.50 -3.26 -19.29
C THR A 219 1.36 -3.30 -17.77
N CYS A 220 1.88 -4.37 -17.16
CA CYS A 220 1.88 -4.60 -15.72
C CYS A 220 3.28 -4.34 -15.15
N VAL A 221 3.40 -3.26 -14.38
CA VAL A 221 4.66 -2.85 -13.75
C VAL A 221 4.73 -3.37 -12.32
N GLY A 222 5.85 -3.99 -11.96
CA GLY A 222 6.11 -4.46 -10.61
C GLY A 222 6.62 -5.89 -10.55
N GLY A 223 6.67 -6.44 -9.35
CA GLY A 223 7.15 -7.80 -9.14
C GLY A 223 6.55 -8.38 -7.87
N GLY A 224 6.71 -9.67 -7.69
CA GLY A 224 6.16 -10.36 -6.52
C GLY A 224 6.19 -11.87 -6.71
N PRO A 225 5.77 -12.63 -5.68
CA PRO A 225 5.85 -14.10 -5.71
C PRO A 225 4.97 -14.73 -6.80
N GLY A 226 3.88 -14.04 -7.21
CA GLY A 226 2.97 -14.51 -8.26
C GLY A 226 3.48 -14.33 -9.70
N LEU A 227 4.49 -13.46 -9.92
CA LEU A 227 4.96 -13.09 -11.26
C LEU A 227 5.29 -14.31 -12.17
N PRO A 228 6.03 -15.34 -11.72
CA PRO A 228 6.31 -16.50 -12.58
C PRO A 228 5.05 -17.24 -13.03
N GLY A 229 4.06 -17.36 -12.14
CA GLY A 229 2.75 -17.95 -12.43
C GLY A 229 1.97 -17.14 -13.46
N LEU A 230 1.93 -15.82 -13.30
CA LEU A 230 1.25 -14.90 -14.22
C LEU A 230 1.89 -14.95 -15.63
N GLN A 231 3.22 -14.94 -15.71
CA GLN A 231 3.94 -15.08 -17.00
C GLN A 231 3.65 -16.43 -17.67
N LYS A 232 3.49 -17.51 -16.90
CA LYS A 232 3.04 -18.79 -17.44
C LYS A 232 1.62 -18.69 -17.98
N MET A 233 0.69 -18.07 -17.24
CA MET A 233 -0.70 -17.87 -17.69
C MET A 233 -0.78 -17.05 -18.99
N VAL A 234 0.06 -16.04 -19.18
CA VAL A 234 0.15 -15.29 -20.46
C VAL A 234 0.45 -16.23 -21.62
N ARG A 235 1.45 -17.10 -21.47
CA ARG A 235 1.80 -18.09 -22.51
C ARG A 235 0.69 -19.11 -22.74
N ASP A 236 0.15 -19.69 -21.67
CA ASP A 236 -0.92 -20.70 -21.75
C ASP A 236 -2.19 -20.16 -22.45
N LYS A 237 -2.50 -18.87 -22.25
CA LYS A 237 -3.62 -18.15 -22.85
C LYS A 237 -3.26 -17.47 -24.20
N GLN A 238 -2.00 -17.60 -24.64
CA GLN A 238 -1.49 -16.97 -25.87
C GLN A 238 -1.75 -15.46 -25.92
N LEU A 239 -1.40 -14.74 -24.84
CA LEU A 239 -1.63 -13.31 -24.68
C LEU A 239 -0.34 -12.46 -24.86
N GLU A 240 0.75 -13.04 -25.36
CA GLU A 240 2.06 -12.37 -25.48
C GLU A 240 2.02 -11.14 -26.40
N ASP A 241 1.04 -11.06 -27.32
CA ASP A 241 0.81 -9.90 -28.18
C ASP A 241 -0.04 -8.80 -27.53
N MET A 242 -0.59 -9.04 -26.34
CA MET A 242 -1.48 -8.09 -25.66
C MET A 242 -1.05 -7.74 -24.23
N VAL A 243 -0.23 -8.57 -23.57
CA VAL A 243 0.11 -8.37 -22.14
C VAL A 243 1.61 -8.56 -21.95
N ASP A 244 2.23 -7.59 -21.28
CA ASP A 244 3.60 -7.70 -20.79
C ASP A 244 3.73 -7.41 -19.29
N PHE A 245 4.74 -8.02 -18.66
CA PHE A 245 5.16 -7.79 -17.29
C PHE A 245 6.59 -7.25 -17.30
N THR A 246 6.75 -5.99 -16.90
CA THR A 246 8.07 -5.32 -16.94
C THR A 246 9.01 -5.77 -15.82
N GLY A 247 8.47 -6.37 -14.75
CA GLY A 247 9.20 -6.49 -13.50
C GLY A 247 9.36 -5.13 -12.80
N ARG A 248 10.29 -5.05 -11.85
CA ARG A 248 10.64 -3.78 -11.20
C ARG A 248 11.51 -2.95 -12.11
N ILE A 249 11.09 -1.72 -12.39
CA ILE A 249 11.76 -0.76 -13.29
C ILE A 249 12.10 0.52 -12.54
N SER A 250 12.80 1.44 -13.21
CA SER A 250 13.09 2.76 -12.66
C SER A 250 11.82 3.60 -12.47
N PHE A 251 11.87 4.56 -11.55
CA PHE A 251 10.75 5.48 -11.34
C PHE A 251 10.42 6.31 -12.60
N LYS A 252 11.44 6.64 -13.38
CA LYS A 252 11.25 7.34 -14.66
C LYS A 252 10.45 6.48 -15.63
N ASP A 253 10.84 5.22 -15.84
CA ASP A 253 10.16 4.32 -16.77
C ASP A 253 8.72 4.04 -16.31
N LEU A 254 8.48 3.95 -14.99
CA LEU A 254 7.14 3.86 -14.41
C LEU A 254 6.29 5.07 -14.81
N LEU A 255 6.82 6.30 -14.65
CA LEU A 255 6.11 7.52 -15.05
C LEU A 255 5.82 7.55 -16.53
N ASP A 256 6.78 7.14 -17.37
CA ASP A 256 6.61 7.08 -18.82
C ASP A 256 5.45 6.13 -19.21
N ILE A 257 5.39 4.94 -18.61
CA ILE A 257 4.34 3.94 -18.85
C ILE A 257 2.98 4.46 -18.35
N LEU A 258 2.87 4.85 -17.10
CA LEU A 258 1.59 5.29 -16.53
C LEU A 258 1.08 6.58 -17.19
N SER A 259 1.98 7.51 -17.55
CA SER A 259 1.59 8.72 -18.28
C SER A 259 1.13 8.41 -19.71
N THR A 260 1.62 7.34 -20.32
CA THR A 260 1.20 6.89 -21.65
C THR A 260 -0.11 6.11 -21.62
N ALA A 261 -0.45 5.47 -20.48
CA ALA A 261 -1.67 4.68 -20.35
C ALA A 261 -2.92 5.53 -20.63
N ASP A 262 -3.87 4.95 -21.36
CA ASP A 262 -5.19 5.55 -21.62
C ASP A 262 -6.15 5.28 -20.46
N VAL A 263 -6.00 4.13 -19.80
CA VAL A 263 -6.76 3.69 -18.62
C VAL A 263 -5.80 3.01 -17.65
N CYS A 264 -5.94 3.28 -16.36
CA CYS A 264 -5.25 2.52 -15.31
C CYS A 264 -6.23 1.58 -14.61
N VAL A 265 -5.72 0.45 -14.05
CA VAL A 265 -6.60 -0.57 -13.48
C VAL A 265 -6.15 -0.98 -12.09
N ASN A 266 -7.13 -1.31 -11.24
CA ASN A 266 -6.93 -1.94 -9.95
C ASN A 266 -7.85 -3.16 -9.83
N PRO A 267 -7.39 -4.36 -10.25
CA PRO A 267 -8.20 -5.57 -10.30
C PRO A 267 -8.18 -6.37 -8.98
N ASP A 268 -7.80 -5.77 -7.87
CA ASP A 268 -7.68 -6.43 -6.56
C ASP A 268 -8.89 -7.33 -6.28
N LYS A 269 -8.64 -8.58 -5.81
CA LYS A 269 -9.69 -9.57 -5.57
C LYS A 269 -10.67 -9.13 -4.48
N PRO A 270 -11.97 -9.43 -4.62
CA PRO A 270 -12.95 -9.17 -3.58
C PRO A 270 -12.64 -9.97 -2.31
N CYS A 271 -12.25 -9.25 -1.25
CA CYS A 271 -12.08 -9.77 0.10
C CYS A 271 -12.20 -8.61 1.10
N GLU A 272 -12.43 -8.94 2.38
CA GLU A 272 -12.58 -7.95 3.45
C GLU A 272 -11.35 -7.04 3.56
N MET A 273 -10.14 -7.61 3.45
CA MET A 273 -8.90 -6.82 3.48
C MET A 273 -8.88 -5.74 2.39
N ASN A 274 -9.21 -6.10 1.14
CA ASN A 274 -9.16 -5.16 0.02
C ASN A 274 -10.29 -4.11 0.10
N ASP A 275 -11.43 -4.46 0.70
CA ASP A 275 -12.54 -3.53 0.91
C ASP A 275 -12.19 -2.39 1.88
N ILE A 276 -11.45 -2.71 2.95
CA ILE A 276 -11.08 -1.76 4.01
C ILE A 276 -9.70 -1.12 3.81
N SER A 277 -8.94 -1.52 2.78
CA SER A 277 -7.57 -1.04 2.52
C SER A 277 -7.55 0.07 1.48
N THR A 278 -6.76 1.12 1.75
CA THR A 278 -6.51 2.17 0.77
C THR A 278 -5.36 1.78 -0.15
N MET A 279 -5.65 1.53 -1.41
CA MET A 279 -4.64 1.21 -2.41
C MET A 279 -3.95 2.48 -2.93
N ILE A 280 -2.67 2.63 -2.59
CA ILE A 280 -1.86 3.82 -2.95
C ILE A 280 -1.85 4.04 -4.47
N LYS A 281 -1.78 2.96 -5.26
CA LYS A 281 -1.79 3.00 -6.73
C LYS A 281 -2.99 3.79 -7.31
N ILE A 282 -4.15 3.76 -6.64
CA ILE A 282 -5.34 4.54 -7.06
C ILE A 282 -5.04 6.03 -7.02
N MET A 283 -4.47 6.51 -5.92
CA MET A 283 -4.11 7.93 -5.78
C MET A 283 -2.94 8.32 -6.69
N GLU A 284 -2.02 7.40 -6.99
CA GLU A 284 -0.94 7.61 -7.96
C GLU A 284 -1.49 7.77 -9.38
N TYR A 285 -2.45 6.94 -9.80
CA TYR A 285 -3.14 7.09 -11.09
C TYR A 285 -3.89 8.42 -11.18
N MET A 286 -4.61 8.79 -10.13
CA MET A 286 -5.30 10.08 -10.03
C MET A 286 -4.32 11.25 -10.11
N ALA A 287 -3.17 11.18 -9.43
CA ALA A 287 -2.11 12.18 -9.48
C ALA A 287 -1.56 12.38 -10.91
N LEU A 288 -1.56 11.33 -11.73
CA LEU A 288 -1.18 11.38 -13.13
C LEU A 288 -2.34 11.73 -14.08
N GLY A 289 -3.53 12.04 -13.53
CA GLY A 289 -4.71 12.38 -14.31
C GLY A 289 -5.27 11.21 -15.12
N LYS A 290 -5.16 9.98 -14.62
CA LYS A 290 -5.63 8.77 -15.31
C LYS A 290 -6.99 8.33 -14.82
N PRO A 291 -7.93 7.99 -15.73
CA PRO A 291 -9.17 7.33 -15.36
C PRO A 291 -8.88 5.89 -14.94
N ILE A 292 -9.70 5.39 -14.03
CA ILE A 292 -9.47 4.10 -13.37
C ILE A 292 -10.63 3.15 -13.61
N VAL A 293 -10.32 1.85 -13.75
CA VAL A 293 -11.29 0.78 -13.59
C VAL A 293 -10.86 -0.09 -12.41
N GLN A 294 -11.77 -0.32 -11.47
CA GLN A 294 -11.53 -1.13 -10.28
C GLN A 294 -12.82 -1.82 -9.83
N PHE A 295 -12.72 -2.78 -8.92
CA PHE A 295 -13.90 -3.30 -8.23
C PHE A 295 -14.44 -2.29 -7.21
N ASP A 296 -15.73 -2.44 -6.86
CA ASP A 296 -16.42 -1.53 -5.94
C ASP A 296 -16.11 -1.87 -4.49
N PHE A 297 -15.02 -1.31 -3.97
CA PHE A 297 -14.59 -1.44 -2.58
C PHE A 297 -14.73 -0.11 -1.84
N LYS A 298 -15.03 -0.19 -0.54
CA LYS A 298 -15.30 0.96 0.33
C LYS A 298 -14.20 2.03 0.25
N GLU A 299 -12.94 1.66 0.48
CA GLU A 299 -11.83 2.61 0.48
C GLU A 299 -11.41 3.01 -0.94
N GLY A 300 -11.55 2.12 -1.92
CA GLY A 300 -11.34 2.43 -3.34
C GLY A 300 -12.34 3.48 -3.86
N ARG A 301 -13.61 3.32 -3.48
CA ARG A 301 -14.69 4.28 -3.81
C ARG A 301 -14.48 5.61 -3.09
N PHE A 302 -14.09 5.58 -1.81
CA PHE A 302 -13.75 6.81 -1.08
C PHE A 302 -12.64 7.58 -1.78
N SER A 303 -11.58 6.88 -2.19
CA SER A 303 -10.42 7.52 -2.82
C SER A 303 -10.73 8.07 -4.20
N ALA A 304 -11.26 7.24 -5.11
CA ALA A 304 -11.37 7.58 -6.52
C ALA A 304 -12.63 8.35 -6.90
N GLN A 305 -13.78 8.10 -6.25
CA GLN A 305 -15.06 8.72 -6.59
C GLN A 305 -15.34 8.71 -8.11
N GLU A 306 -15.51 9.88 -8.74
CA GLU A 306 -15.76 10.01 -10.19
C GLU A 306 -14.52 9.79 -11.07
N ALA A 307 -13.33 9.60 -10.49
CA ALA A 307 -12.14 9.24 -11.24
C ALA A 307 -12.14 7.77 -11.68
N SER A 308 -13.09 6.95 -11.18
CA SER A 308 -13.14 5.52 -11.44
C SER A 308 -14.51 5.04 -11.92
N LEU A 309 -14.49 4.03 -12.80
CA LEU A 309 -15.60 3.12 -13.00
C LEU A 309 -15.42 1.90 -12.09
N TYR A 310 -16.53 1.42 -11.53
CA TYR A 310 -16.56 0.36 -10.54
C TYR A 310 -17.19 -0.91 -11.12
N ALA A 311 -16.38 -1.95 -11.30
CA ALA A 311 -16.82 -3.22 -11.86
C ALA A 311 -17.57 -4.07 -10.82
N ASP A 312 -18.56 -4.81 -11.28
CA ASP A 312 -19.33 -5.74 -10.46
C ASP A 312 -18.45 -6.96 -10.08
N THR A 313 -18.36 -7.24 -8.80
CA THR A 313 -17.63 -8.39 -8.27
C THR A 313 -18.25 -9.76 -8.63
N LYS A 314 -19.51 -9.79 -9.10
CA LYS A 314 -20.20 -11.01 -9.53
C LYS A 314 -19.92 -11.38 -10.99
N ASP A 315 -19.65 -10.38 -11.85
CA ASP A 315 -19.29 -10.57 -13.26
C ASP A 315 -17.90 -9.96 -13.53
N GLN A 316 -16.92 -10.42 -12.75
CA GLN A 316 -15.58 -9.80 -12.63
C GLN A 316 -14.92 -9.56 -13.99
N VAL A 317 -14.95 -10.54 -14.90
CA VAL A 317 -14.23 -10.47 -16.16
C VAL A 317 -14.95 -9.59 -17.18
N ARG A 318 -16.23 -9.88 -17.43
CA ARG A 318 -16.97 -9.23 -18.51
C ARG A 318 -17.29 -7.77 -18.17
N ASP A 319 -17.73 -7.49 -16.93
CA ASP A 319 -18.06 -6.11 -16.56
C ASP A 319 -16.81 -5.24 -16.46
N PHE A 320 -15.70 -5.79 -15.96
CA PHE A 320 -14.41 -5.09 -15.94
C PHE A 320 -13.92 -4.77 -17.37
N ALA A 321 -14.01 -5.75 -18.29
CA ALA A 321 -13.68 -5.56 -19.70
C ALA A 321 -14.58 -4.48 -20.34
N ASN A 322 -15.89 -4.52 -20.10
CA ASN A 322 -16.84 -3.53 -20.62
C ASN A 322 -16.52 -2.11 -20.15
N LYS A 323 -16.09 -1.94 -18.90
CA LYS A 323 -15.71 -0.63 -18.36
C LYS A 323 -14.42 -0.10 -18.97
N ILE A 324 -13.43 -0.97 -19.20
CA ILE A 324 -12.23 -0.60 -19.96
C ILE A 324 -12.62 -0.15 -21.36
N LEU A 325 -13.43 -0.94 -22.08
CA LEU A 325 -13.87 -0.60 -23.44
C LEU A 325 -14.68 0.69 -23.46
N TRP A 326 -15.57 0.89 -22.49
CA TRP A 326 -16.34 2.13 -22.41
C TRP A 326 -15.43 3.34 -22.29
N LEU A 327 -14.40 3.28 -21.43
CA LEU A 327 -13.41 4.37 -21.32
C LEU A 327 -12.61 4.54 -22.62
N ILE A 328 -12.22 3.46 -23.28
CA ILE A 328 -11.50 3.50 -24.55
C ILE A 328 -12.33 4.22 -25.62
N ASP A 329 -13.61 3.91 -25.70
CA ASP A 329 -14.52 4.42 -26.72
C ASP A 329 -15.06 5.84 -26.39
N ASN A 330 -14.83 6.36 -25.14
CA ASN A 330 -15.27 7.67 -24.68
C ASN A 330 -14.10 8.57 -24.21
N PRO A 331 -13.33 9.16 -25.14
CA PRO A 331 -12.13 9.94 -24.81
C PRO A 331 -12.40 11.17 -23.94
N ASP A 332 -13.55 11.84 -24.12
CA ASP A 332 -13.92 13.02 -23.34
C ASP A 332 -14.17 12.65 -21.87
N GLU A 333 -14.79 11.49 -21.63
CA GLU A 333 -15.01 10.98 -20.28
C GLU A 333 -13.70 10.56 -19.62
N ARG A 334 -12.77 9.92 -20.37
CA ARG A 334 -11.42 9.65 -19.86
C ARG A 334 -10.75 10.92 -19.36
N LYS A 335 -10.83 11.99 -20.16
CA LYS A 335 -10.25 13.28 -19.79
C LYS A 335 -10.95 13.87 -18.56
N ARG A 336 -12.28 13.92 -18.52
CA ARG A 336 -13.06 14.44 -17.40
C ARG A 336 -12.73 13.70 -16.10
N MET A 337 -12.70 12.38 -16.15
CA MET A 337 -12.41 11.53 -15.00
C MET A 337 -10.96 11.72 -14.50
N GLY A 338 -10.02 11.82 -15.42
CA GLY A 338 -8.63 12.10 -15.10
C GLY A 338 -8.44 13.47 -14.44
N GLU A 339 -9.07 14.52 -14.98
CA GLU A 339 -9.04 15.87 -14.41
C GLU A 339 -9.70 15.92 -13.02
N PHE A 340 -10.82 15.22 -12.84
CA PHE A 340 -11.45 15.08 -11.53
C PHE A 340 -10.50 14.42 -10.52
N GLY A 341 -9.90 13.30 -10.91
CA GLY A 341 -8.96 12.57 -10.05
C GLY A 341 -7.76 13.43 -9.64
N ARG A 342 -7.13 14.12 -10.60
CA ARG A 342 -5.99 14.99 -10.34
C ARG A 342 -6.34 16.11 -9.35
N ARG A 343 -7.43 16.82 -9.58
CA ARG A 343 -7.92 17.90 -8.70
C ARG A 343 -8.20 17.39 -7.29
N ARG A 344 -8.86 16.21 -7.17
CA ARG A 344 -9.15 15.63 -5.86
C ARG A 344 -7.89 15.29 -5.07
N VAL A 345 -6.86 14.77 -5.74
CA VAL A 345 -5.57 14.51 -5.08
C VAL A 345 -4.92 15.83 -4.63
N GLU A 346 -4.89 16.83 -5.50
CA GLU A 346 -4.34 18.15 -5.18
C GLU A 346 -5.05 18.83 -3.99
N GLU A 347 -6.36 18.71 -3.92
CA GLU A 347 -7.16 19.40 -2.92
C GLU A 347 -7.31 18.63 -1.59
N GLN A 348 -7.17 17.28 -1.59
CA GLN A 348 -7.59 16.48 -0.45
C GLN A 348 -6.69 15.27 -0.09
N LEU A 349 -6.02 14.65 -1.06
CA LEU A 349 -5.40 13.34 -0.85
C LEU A 349 -3.88 13.34 -0.97
N ALA A 350 -3.24 14.43 -1.41
CA ALA A 350 -1.79 14.55 -1.44
C ALA A 350 -1.21 14.47 -0.01
N TRP A 351 0.04 14.04 0.08
CA TRP A 351 0.74 13.88 1.36
C TRP A 351 0.68 15.14 2.24
N ASP A 352 0.73 16.33 1.64
CA ASP A 352 0.69 17.60 2.37
C ASP A 352 -0.56 17.75 3.25
N HIS A 353 -1.69 17.16 2.85
CA HIS A 353 -2.91 17.16 3.65
C HIS A 353 -2.84 16.23 4.87
N SER A 354 -1.95 15.24 4.85
CA SER A 354 -1.74 14.32 5.99
C SER A 354 -0.77 14.87 7.03
N ILE A 355 0.11 15.82 6.67
CA ILE A 355 1.12 16.39 7.58
C ILE A 355 0.50 17.00 8.87
N PRO A 356 -0.56 17.81 8.81
CA PRO A 356 -1.20 18.34 10.02
C PRO A 356 -1.67 17.24 10.97
N HIS A 357 -2.33 16.22 10.46
CA HIS A 357 -2.84 15.09 11.25
C HIS A 357 -1.71 14.25 11.87
N LEU A 358 -0.60 14.10 11.14
CA LEU A 358 0.61 13.47 11.66
C LEU A 358 1.15 14.26 12.87
N LEU A 359 1.26 15.58 12.74
CA LEU A 359 1.75 16.44 13.82
C LEU A 359 0.80 16.45 15.03
N GLU A 360 -0.51 16.54 14.79
CA GLU A 360 -1.54 16.42 15.85
C GLU A 360 -1.45 15.10 16.62
N ALA A 361 -1.17 13.98 15.94
CA ALA A 361 -0.97 12.68 16.58
C ALA A 361 0.22 12.70 17.55
N TYR A 362 1.32 13.32 17.16
CA TYR A 362 2.48 13.47 18.03
C TYR A 362 2.20 14.43 19.22
N GLU A 363 1.58 15.57 18.97
CA GLU A 363 1.17 16.52 20.04
C GLU A 363 0.24 15.83 21.04
N ARG A 364 -0.72 15.02 20.54
CA ARG A 364 -1.61 14.24 21.39
C ARG A 364 -0.86 13.22 22.24
N ALA A 365 0.14 12.53 21.67
CA ALA A 365 0.96 11.60 22.43
C ALA A 365 1.73 12.29 23.57
N PHE A 366 2.30 13.46 23.31
CA PHE A 366 3.01 14.25 24.33
C PHE A 366 2.09 14.83 25.40
N SER A 367 0.86 15.22 25.03
CA SER A 367 -0.11 15.81 25.97
C SER A 367 -0.65 14.80 26.99
N LYS A 368 -0.57 13.49 26.71
CA LYS A 368 -0.98 12.46 27.66
C LYS A 368 -0.04 12.41 28.85
N ARG A 369 -0.58 12.70 30.03
CA ARG A 369 0.16 12.59 31.30
C ARG A 369 0.61 11.13 31.52
N LYS A 370 1.75 10.96 32.24
CA LYS A 370 2.14 9.64 32.77
C LYS A 370 1.02 9.16 33.70
N THR A 371 0.27 8.16 33.29
CA THR A 371 -0.67 7.41 34.15
C THR A 371 0.06 6.25 34.78
#